data_0708fa5397daec7d811abc7fd2c48c2a
#
_entry.id   0708fa5397daec7d811abc7fd2c48c2a
#
_cell.length_a   1.000
_cell.length_b   1.000
_cell.length_c   1.000
_cell.angle_alpha   90.00
_cell.angle_beta   90.00
_cell.angle_gamma   90.00
#
_symmetry.space_group_name_H-M   'P 1'
#
loop_
_entity.id
_entity.type
_entity.pdbx_description
1 polymer ?
#
loop_
_entity_poly.entity_id
_entity_poly.type
_entity_poly.pdbx_seq_one_letter_code
_entity_poly.pdbx_strand_id
1 'polypeptide(L)'
;ECFIFNSSSMAGAKEIIVKVIPTNIANAFVKKNHYSGKVVANSKLHFGCFLKNKLGGVMSFGSPLDKGKMLSLVDTNNKGKNKKWNEMLELNRMAFTDLLPRNSESRCIAISVKLIKKNAPQIKWILSFADSTQCGDGTIYRASGFKLTSIKLNNQLFELPNGMKVHKMNF
;
A
#
# COMPACT_ATOMS: atom_id res chain seq x y z
N GLU A 1 21.66 -29.52 -15.59
CA GLU A 1 21.25 -28.11 -15.72
C GLU A 1 21.93 -27.30 -14.62
N CYS A 2 22.83 -26.40 -15.04
CA CYS A 2 23.60 -25.56 -14.12
C CYS A 2 22.82 -24.25 -13.90
N PHE A 3 22.26 -24.03 -12.71
CA PHE A 3 21.63 -22.76 -12.34
C PHE A 3 22.72 -21.81 -11.83
N ILE A 4 23.05 -20.80 -12.62
CA ILE A 4 23.92 -19.70 -12.17
C ILE A 4 23.05 -18.72 -11.37
N PHE A 5 23.29 -18.64 -10.08
CA PHE A 5 22.70 -17.61 -9.21
C PHE A 5 23.43 -16.29 -9.50
N ASN A 6 22.77 -15.38 -10.21
CA ASN A 6 23.31 -14.04 -10.44
C ASN A 6 23.04 -13.16 -9.21
N SER A 7 24.04 -12.92 -8.40
CA SER A 7 23.96 -12.16 -7.14
C SER A 7 23.71 -10.66 -7.31
N SER A 8 23.64 -10.16 -8.55
CA SER A 8 23.46 -8.74 -8.84
C SER A 8 22.05 -8.19 -8.55
N SER A 9 21.01 -9.05 -8.52
CA SER A 9 19.62 -8.61 -8.28
C SER A 9 19.30 -8.36 -6.81
N MET A 10 20.04 -8.95 -5.87
CA MET A 10 19.81 -8.74 -4.43
C MET A 10 20.47 -7.46 -3.88
N ALA A 11 21.49 -6.94 -4.54
CA ALA A 11 22.14 -5.69 -4.14
C ALA A 11 21.25 -4.47 -4.39
N GLY A 12 20.53 -4.42 -5.50
CA GLY A 12 19.69 -3.28 -5.89
C GLY A 12 18.56 -2.92 -4.90
N ALA A 13 17.93 -3.91 -4.25
CA ALA A 13 16.87 -3.62 -3.29
C ALA A 13 17.40 -2.92 -2.02
N LYS A 14 18.63 -3.18 -1.61
CA LYS A 14 19.26 -2.53 -0.46
C LYS A 14 19.64 -1.07 -0.73
N GLU A 15 19.81 -0.68 -1.99
CA GLU A 15 20.14 0.67 -2.43
C GLU A 15 18.91 1.59 -2.53
N ILE A 16 17.71 1.07 -2.33
CA ILE A 16 16.47 1.86 -2.39
C ILE A 16 16.42 2.80 -1.20
N ILE A 17 16.25 4.08 -1.51
CA ILE A 17 16.03 5.14 -0.52
C ILE A 17 14.55 5.45 -0.46
N VAL A 18 13.97 5.37 0.74
CA VAL A 18 12.58 5.74 1.00
C VAL A 18 12.56 7.07 1.76
N LYS A 19 11.88 8.06 1.20
CA LYS A 19 11.74 9.39 1.82
C LYS A 19 10.38 10.00 1.54
N VAL A 20 9.97 10.94 2.38
CA VAL A 20 8.74 11.72 2.19
C VAL A 20 8.88 12.59 0.93
N ILE A 21 7.82 12.64 0.14
CA ILE A 21 7.74 13.44 -1.08
C ILE A 21 6.48 14.31 -1.07
N PRO A 22 6.46 15.43 -1.82
CA PRO A 22 5.29 16.28 -1.97
C PRO A 22 4.11 15.56 -2.65
N THR A 23 2.89 15.97 -2.29
CA THR A 23 1.64 15.39 -2.79
C THR A 23 1.51 15.47 -4.30
N ASN A 24 1.92 16.58 -4.92
CA ASN A 24 1.86 16.75 -6.37
C ASN A 24 2.73 15.73 -7.11
N ILE A 25 3.93 15.46 -6.62
CA ILE A 25 4.84 14.45 -7.20
C ILE A 25 4.25 13.05 -7.03
N ALA A 26 3.76 12.73 -5.83
CA ALA A 26 3.14 11.44 -5.55
C ALA A 26 1.91 11.20 -6.44
N ASN A 27 1.02 12.17 -6.55
CA ASN A 27 -0.19 12.07 -7.34
C ASN A 27 0.10 11.93 -8.85
N ALA A 28 1.08 12.67 -9.38
CA ALA A 28 1.49 12.55 -10.78
C ALA A 28 2.01 11.13 -11.07
N PHE A 29 2.83 10.58 -10.17
CA PHE A 29 3.35 9.22 -10.30
C PHE A 29 2.24 8.15 -10.24
N VAL A 30 1.32 8.27 -9.28
CA VAL A 30 0.18 7.35 -9.12
C VAL A 30 -0.74 7.37 -10.33
N LYS A 31 -1.10 8.56 -10.84
CA LYS A 31 -1.94 8.68 -12.05
C LYS A 31 -1.34 7.97 -13.25
N LYS A 32 -0.02 8.03 -13.40
CA LYS A 32 0.69 7.41 -14.52
C LYS A 32 0.87 5.89 -14.37
N ASN A 33 1.12 5.41 -13.14
CA ASN A 33 1.65 4.06 -12.93
C ASN A 33 0.72 3.12 -12.15
N HIS A 34 -0.35 3.63 -11.52
CA HIS A 34 -1.31 2.77 -10.84
C HIS A 34 -2.38 2.27 -11.82
N TYR A 35 -2.77 1.00 -11.72
CA TYR A 35 -3.75 0.37 -12.61
C TYR A 35 -5.10 1.11 -12.68
N SER A 36 -5.52 1.77 -11.60
CA SER A 36 -6.77 2.54 -11.60
C SER A 36 -6.62 3.95 -12.20
N GLY A 37 -5.39 4.46 -12.36
CA GLY A 37 -5.12 5.83 -12.79
C GLY A 37 -5.68 6.93 -11.87
N LYS A 38 -6.18 6.56 -10.67
CA LYS A 38 -6.85 7.48 -9.74
C LYS A 38 -6.04 7.65 -8.47
N VAL A 39 -6.01 8.88 -7.96
CA VAL A 39 -5.47 9.21 -6.63
C VAL A 39 -6.56 9.15 -5.57
N VAL A 40 -6.15 9.00 -4.31
CA VAL A 40 -7.06 9.02 -3.16
C VAL A 40 -6.96 10.40 -2.49
N ALA A 41 -8.06 11.14 -2.47
CA ALA A 41 -8.09 12.53 -2.03
C ALA A 41 -7.70 12.73 -0.55
N ASN A 42 -7.96 11.74 0.30
CA ASN A 42 -7.61 11.80 1.72
C ASN A 42 -6.18 11.34 2.05
N SER A 43 -5.37 11.02 1.04
CA SER A 43 -3.93 10.74 1.24
C SER A 43 -3.19 12.02 1.58
N LYS A 44 -2.45 12.02 2.68
CA LYS A 44 -1.75 13.19 3.22
C LYS A 44 -0.26 12.98 3.40
N LEU A 45 0.17 11.75 3.58
CA LEU A 45 1.56 11.37 3.76
C LEU A 45 1.99 10.47 2.60
N HIS A 46 3.02 10.90 1.88
CA HIS A 46 3.49 10.18 0.70
C HIS A 46 4.97 9.85 0.85
N PHE A 47 5.32 8.61 0.57
CA PHE A 47 6.71 8.15 0.48
C PHE A 47 7.06 7.83 -0.96
N GLY A 48 8.19 8.34 -1.42
CA GLY A 48 8.82 7.96 -2.66
C GLY A 48 9.94 6.95 -2.42
N CYS A 49 10.02 5.96 -3.30
CA CYS A 49 11.06 4.94 -3.32
C CYS A 49 11.98 5.21 -4.50
N PHE A 50 13.24 5.50 -4.21
CA PHE A 50 14.23 5.93 -5.20
C PHE A 50 15.34 4.90 -5.35
N LEU A 51 15.69 4.59 -6.58
CA LEU A 51 16.89 3.82 -6.93
C LEU A 51 17.76 4.69 -7.82
N LYS A 52 19.03 4.90 -7.44
CA LYS A 52 19.97 5.77 -8.18
C LYS A 52 19.35 7.14 -8.52
N ASN A 53 18.72 7.76 -7.52
CA ASN A 53 18.02 9.06 -7.61
C ASN A 53 16.81 9.10 -8.55
N LYS A 54 16.36 7.98 -9.09
CA LYS A 54 15.13 7.89 -9.89
C LYS A 54 13.98 7.38 -9.07
N LEU A 55 12.82 8.05 -9.14
CA LEU A 55 11.59 7.63 -8.48
C LEU A 55 11.01 6.41 -9.19
N GLY A 56 10.92 5.30 -8.49
CA GLY A 56 10.40 4.03 -9.02
C GLY A 56 9.18 3.50 -8.28
N GLY A 57 8.81 4.09 -7.14
CA GLY A 57 7.63 3.67 -6.38
C GLY A 57 7.11 4.78 -5.49
N VAL A 58 5.80 4.75 -5.23
CA VAL A 58 5.10 5.67 -4.33
C VAL A 58 4.17 4.89 -3.43
N MET A 59 4.15 5.24 -2.15
CA MET A 59 3.20 4.78 -1.15
C MET A 59 2.51 5.97 -0.52
N SER A 60 1.18 5.97 -0.51
CA SER A 60 0.36 7.05 0.02
C SER A 60 -0.47 6.57 1.20
N PHE A 61 -0.40 7.32 2.29
CA PHE A 61 -1.10 7.07 3.53
C PHE A 61 -2.08 8.19 3.83
N GLY A 62 -3.20 7.85 4.42
CA GLY A 62 -4.21 8.82 4.84
C GLY A 62 -5.12 8.27 5.93
N SER A 63 -6.11 9.07 6.32
CA SER A 63 -7.13 8.62 7.25
C SER A 63 -8.02 7.57 6.59
N PRO A 64 -8.43 6.51 7.31
CA PRO A 64 -9.40 5.55 6.81
C PRO A 64 -10.71 6.25 6.39
N LEU A 65 -11.30 5.80 5.28
CA LEU A 65 -12.58 6.33 4.79
C LEU A 65 -13.73 5.99 5.75
N ASP A 66 -13.83 4.74 6.17
CA ASP A 66 -14.83 4.27 7.13
C ASP A 66 -14.20 4.04 8.50
N LYS A 67 -14.17 5.13 9.27
CA LYS A 67 -13.55 5.13 10.60
C LYS A 67 -14.19 4.13 11.57
N GLY A 68 -15.51 3.98 11.53
CA GLY A 68 -16.23 3.07 12.42
C GLY A 68 -15.88 1.61 12.16
N LYS A 69 -15.90 1.19 10.90
CA LYS A 69 -15.50 -0.17 10.52
C LYS A 69 -14.04 -0.44 10.85
N MET A 70 -13.15 0.53 10.61
CA MET A 70 -11.73 0.35 10.87
C MET A 70 -11.44 0.23 12.37
N LEU A 71 -12.09 1.02 13.21
CA LEU A 71 -11.96 0.91 14.67
C LEU A 71 -12.39 -0.47 15.17
N SER A 72 -13.44 -1.04 14.62
CA SER A 72 -13.90 -2.38 15.01
C SER A 72 -12.93 -3.50 14.63
N LEU A 73 -12.08 -3.31 13.61
CA LEU A 73 -11.05 -4.28 13.23
C LEU A 73 -9.90 -4.37 14.25
N VAL A 74 -9.56 -3.25 14.90
CA VAL A 74 -8.45 -3.19 15.86
C VAL A 74 -8.90 -3.38 17.30
N ASP A 75 -10.19 -3.29 17.59
CA ASP A 75 -10.79 -3.53 18.90
C ASP A 75 -12.07 -4.36 18.76
N THR A 76 -11.89 -5.64 18.49
CA THR A 76 -12.98 -6.59 18.25
C THR A 76 -13.89 -6.77 19.47
N ASN A 77 -13.33 -6.72 20.68
CA ASN A 77 -14.08 -6.96 21.92
C ASN A 77 -15.03 -5.80 22.27
N ASN A 78 -14.62 -4.56 21.99
CA ASN A 78 -15.38 -3.35 22.34
C ASN A 78 -15.93 -2.61 21.13
N LYS A 79 -15.93 -3.25 19.95
CA LYS A 79 -16.35 -2.65 18.66
C LYS A 79 -15.69 -1.29 18.37
N GLY A 80 -14.45 -1.13 18.80
CA GLY A 80 -13.66 0.08 18.58
C GLY A 80 -13.91 1.24 19.54
N LYS A 81 -14.74 1.06 20.59
CA LYS A 81 -15.10 2.15 21.52
C LYS A 81 -13.92 2.77 22.26
N ASN A 82 -12.90 1.97 22.55
CA ASN A 82 -11.71 2.40 23.32
C ASN A 82 -10.56 2.89 22.43
N LYS A 83 -10.76 2.95 21.11
CA LYS A 83 -9.72 3.36 20.14
C LYS A 83 -10.07 4.69 19.50
N LYS A 84 -9.03 5.46 19.20
CA LYS A 84 -9.19 6.76 18.55
C LYS A 84 -8.86 6.63 17.05
N TRP A 85 -9.70 7.16 16.20
CA TRP A 85 -9.51 7.11 14.74
C TRP A 85 -8.21 7.80 14.28
N ASN A 86 -7.72 8.81 15.02
CA ASN A 86 -6.48 9.52 14.73
C ASN A 86 -5.21 8.75 15.15
N GLU A 87 -5.36 7.59 15.77
CA GLU A 87 -4.27 6.63 16.02
C GLU A 87 -4.06 5.67 14.84
N MET A 88 -4.82 5.84 13.75
CA MET A 88 -4.83 4.95 12.60
C MET A 88 -4.45 5.66 11.31
N LEU A 89 -3.68 4.97 10.47
CA LEU A 89 -3.45 5.34 9.08
C LEU A 89 -3.84 4.17 8.18
N GLU A 90 -4.25 4.49 6.97
CA GLU A 90 -4.46 3.54 5.88
C GLU A 90 -3.41 3.75 4.80
N LEU A 91 -2.69 2.68 4.43
CA LEU A 91 -1.94 2.63 3.18
C LEU A 91 -2.96 2.46 2.06
N ASN A 92 -3.42 3.58 1.52
CA ASN A 92 -4.58 3.62 0.64
C ASN A 92 -4.24 3.67 -0.84
N ARG A 93 -2.97 3.88 -1.18
CA ARG A 93 -2.49 3.80 -2.56
C ARG A 93 -1.02 3.41 -2.60
N MET A 94 -0.69 2.49 -3.50
CA MET A 94 0.66 2.06 -3.76
C MET A 94 0.85 1.84 -5.26
N ALA A 95 1.90 2.40 -5.82
CA ALA A 95 2.27 2.23 -7.22
C ALA A 95 3.77 2.02 -7.33
N PHE A 96 4.19 0.99 -8.04
CA PHE A 96 5.59 0.64 -8.29
C PHE A 96 5.80 0.38 -9.77
N THR A 97 6.99 0.66 -10.25
CA THR A 97 7.42 0.39 -11.62
C THR A 97 8.54 -0.64 -11.64
N ASP A 98 8.82 -1.21 -12.81
CA ASP A 98 9.92 -2.16 -13.03
C ASP A 98 11.32 -1.54 -12.87
N LEU A 99 11.41 -0.23 -12.62
CA LEU A 99 12.65 0.42 -12.23
C LEU A 99 13.21 -0.15 -10.92
N LEU A 100 12.32 -0.55 -10.01
CA LEU A 100 12.71 -1.14 -8.74
C LEU A 100 12.82 -2.66 -8.87
N PRO A 101 13.84 -3.27 -8.25
CA PRO A 101 14.03 -4.71 -8.29
C PRO A 101 12.91 -5.47 -7.58
N ARG A 102 12.80 -6.75 -7.84
CA ARG A 102 11.84 -7.65 -7.17
C ARG A 102 11.94 -7.54 -5.63
N ASN A 103 10.82 -7.68 -4.95
CA ASN A 103 10.66 -7.55 -3.50
C ASN A 103 10.89 -6.13 -2.94
N SER A 104 10.91 -5.11 -3.80
CA SER A 104 11.05 -3.72 -3.38
C SER A 104 9.85 -3.23 -2.58
N GLU A 105 8.64 -3.66 -2.95
CA GLU A 105 7.39 -3.23 -2.33
C GLU A 105 7.37 -3.54 -0.83
N SER A 106 7.59 -4.79 -0.45
CA SER A 106 7.57 -5.20 0.96
C SER A 106 8.66 -4.51 1.78
N ARG A 107 9.84 -4.32 1.20
CA ARG A 107 10.92 -3.56 1.82
C ARG A 107 10.55 -2.09 2.01
N CYS A 108 10.03 -1.44 0.99
CA CYS A 108 9.63 -0.03 1.04
C CYS A 108 8.51 0.19 2.05
N ILE A 109 7.52 -0.70 2.10
CA ILE A 109 6.45 -0.68 3.12
C ILE A 109 7.07 -0.79 4.52
N ALA A 110 7.94 -1.76 4.76
CA ALA A 110 8.56 -1.94 6.07
C ALA A 110 9.37 -0.71 6.52
N ILE A 111 10.08 -0.05 5.60
CA ILE A 111 10.83 1.18 5.89
C ILE A 111 9.87 2.33 6.19
N SER A 112 8.81 2.52 5.39
CA SER A 112 7.83 3.58 5.63
C SER A 112 7.12 3.43 6.98
N VAL A 113 6.76 2.20 7.37
CA VAL A 113 6.19 1.89 8.69
C VAL A 113 7.16 2.26 9.82
N LYS A 114 8.45 1.94 9.68
CA LYS A 114 9.47 2.35 10.66
C LYS A 114 9.59 3.87 10.76
N LEU A 115 9.56 4.58 9.64
CA LEU A 115 9.62 6.04 9.62
C LEU A 115 8.38 6.67 10.28
N ILE A 116 7.19 6.14 10.00
CA ILE A 116 5.94 6.57 10.66
C ILE A 116 6.04 6.34 12.16
N LYS A 117 6.43 5.14 12.60
CA LYS A 117 6.57 4.80 14.02
C LYS A 117 7.53 5.74 14.76
N LYS A 118 8.64 6.13 14.10
CA LYS A 118 9.64 7.04 14.67
C LYS A 118 9.13 8.48 14.77
N ASN A 119 8.46 8.99 13.75
CA ASN A 119 8.13 10.41 13.60
C ASN A 119 6.69 10.75 14.00
N ALA A 120 5.80 9.75 14.10
CA ALA A 120 4.40 9.90 14.46
C ALA A 120 3.99 8.80 15.47
N PRO A 121 4.53 8.82 16.71
CA PRO A 121 4.31 7.76 17.70
C PRO A 121 2.85 7.62 18.14
N GLN A 122 2.01 8.63 17.89
CA GLN A 122 0.57 8.57 18.12
C GLN A 122 -0.13 7.58 17.18
N ILE A 123 0.48 7.24 16.03
CA ILE A 123 -0.06 6.24 15.10
C ILE A 123 0.30 4.85 15.62
N LYS A 124 -0.72 4.11 16.02
CA LYS A 124 -0.59 2.76 16.59
C LYS A 124 -0.99 1.67 15.60
N TRP A 125 -1.79 2.01 14.60
CA TRP A 125 -2.35 1.06 13.64
C TRP A 125 -2.16 1.55 12.23
N ILE A 126 -1.68 0.66 11.36
CA ILE A 126 -1.63 0.88 9.93
C ILE A 126 -2.44 -0.23 9.27
N LEU A 127 -3.42 0.15 8.45
CA LEU A 127 -4.29 -0.75 7.73
C LEU A 127 -3.97 -0.70 6.24
N SER A 128 -4.25 -1.78 5.54
CA SER A 128 -4.22 -1.83 4.09
C SER A 128 -5.22 -2.85 3.58
N PHE A 129 -5.69 -2.64 2.36
CA PHE A 129 -6.60 -3.53 1.66
C PHE A 129 -5.89 -4.08 0.42
N ALA A 130 -5.92 -5.40 0.26
CA ALA A 130 -5.51 -6.07 -0.96
C ALA A 130 -6.76 -6.48 -1.74
N ASP A 131 -6.83 -6.07 -3.00
CA ASP A 131 -7.80 -6.61 -3.94
C ASP A 131 -7.17 -7.83 -4.60
N SER A 132 -7.67 -9.02 -4.26
CA SER A 132 -7.14 -10.28 -4.78
C SER A 132 -7.24 -10.41 -6.30
N THR A 133 -8.13 -9.63 -6.92
CA THR A 133 -8.30 -9.62 -8.38
C THR A 133 -7.19 -8.86 -9.10
N GLN A 134 -6.49 -7.93 -8.39
CA GLN A 134 -5.48 -7.05 -8.95
C GLN A 134 -4.12 -7.17 -8.26
N CYS A 135 -4.12 -7.39 -6.94
CA CYS A 135 -2.93 -7.30 -6.09
C CYS A 135 -2.49 -8.66 -5.50
N GLY A 136 -3.09 -9.77 -5.97
CA GLY A 136 -2.79 -11.11 -5.48
C GLY A 136 -3.31 -11.36 -4.05
N ASP A 137 -2.69 -12.31 -3.36
CA ASP A 137 -3.16 -12.87 -2.07
C ASP A 137 -2.70 -12.09 -0.82
N GLY A 138 -2.16 -10.89 -0.98
CA GLY A 138 -1.62 -10.10 0.14
C GLY A 138 -0.22 -10.50 0.62
N THR A 139 0.52 -11.28 -0.16
CA THR A 139 1.90 -11.71 0.17
C THR A 139 2.81 -10.54 0.49
N ILE A 140 2.72 -9.43 -0.25
CA ILE A 140 3.52 -8.22 -0.02
C ILE A 140 3.28 -7.66 1.39
N TYR A 141 2.04 -7.61 1.83
CA TYR A 141 1.68 -7.13 3.17
C TYR A 141 2.17 -8.07 4.27
N ARG A 142 1.98 -9.39 4.10
CA ARG A 142 2.52 -10.38 5.05
C ARG A 142 4.05 -10.28 5.16
N ALA A 143 4.75 -10.17 4.04
CA ALA A 143 6.20 -10.00 4.00
C ALA A 143 6.66 -8.69 4.67
N SER A 144 5.78 -7.69 4.79
CA SER A 144 6.04 -6.41 5.47
C SER A 144 5.67 -6.43 6.96
N GLY A 145 5.17 -7.56 7.48
CA GLY A 145 4.77 -7.72 8.87
C GLY A 145 3.30 -7.38 9.18
N PHE A 146 2.46 -7.20 8.17
CA PHE A 146 1.01 -7.05 8.36
C PHE A 146 0.36 -8.40 8.70
N LYS A 147 -0.68 -8.36 9.53
CA LYS A 147 -1.49 -9.52 9.87
C LYS A 147 -2.83 -9.44 9.13
N LEU A 148 -3.26 -10.56 8.56
CA LEU A 148 -4.59 -10.67 7.97
C LEU A 148 -5.65 -10.60 9.06
N THR A 149 -6.61 -9.68 8.94
CA THR A 149 -7.69 -9.47 9.91
C THR A 149 -9.04 -10.00 9.41
N SER A 150 -9.32 -9.85 8.13
CA SER A 150 -10.57 -10.34 7.54
C SER A 150 -10.46 -10.51 6.03
N ILE A 151 -11.28 -11.41 5.48
CA ILE A 151 -11.49 -11.59 4.05
C ILE A 151 -12.97 -11.30 3.78
N LYS A 152 -13.26 -10.46 2.78
CA LYS A 152 -14.62 -10.14 2.36
C LYS A 152 -14.75 -10.34 0.86
N LEU A 153 -15.88 -10.89 0.45
CA LEU A 153 -16.26 -10.93 -0.96
C LEU A 153 -16.59 -9.52 -1.43
N ASN A 154 -16.08 -9.17 -2.60
CA ASN A 154 -16.38 -7.90 -3.24
C ASN A 154 -17.60 -8.08 -4.15
N ASN A 155 -18.79 -7.76 -3.63
CA ASN A 155 -20.06 -7.87 -4.37
C ASN A 155 -20.30 -6.66 -5.30
N GLN A 156 -19.33 -5.77 -5.47
CA GLN A 156 -19.45 -4.55 -6.28
C GLN A 156 -18.66 -4.66 -7.59
N LEU A 157 -17.96 -5.77 -7.82
CA LEU A 157 -17.29 -6.06 -9.07
C LEU A 157 -18.16 -6.95 -9.94
N PHE A 158 -18.38 -6.53 -11.18
CA PHE A 158 -19.06 -7.29 -12.20
C PHE A 158 -18.08 -7.60 -13.33
N GLU A 159 -18.15 -8.80 -13.86
CA GLU A 159 -17.43 -9.19 -15.05
C GLU A 159 -18.38 -9.06 -16.26
N LEU A 160 -18.00 -8.24 -17.22
CA LEU A 160 -18.72 -8.07 -18.46
C LEU A 160 -18.48 -9.27 -19.40
N PRO A 161 -19.34 -9.49 -20.41
CA PRO A 161 -19.18 -10.59 -21.37
C PRO A 161 -17.84 -10.61 -22.11
N ASN A 162 -17.16 -9.48 -22.19
CA ASN A 162 -15.81 -9.33 -22.77
C ASN A 162 -14.68 -9.63 -21.77
N GLY A 163 -14.98 -10.13 -20.56
CA GLY A 163 -14.01 -10.42 -19.52
C GLY A 163 -13.51 -9.20 -18.73
N MET A 164 -13.97 -7.99 -19.04
CA MET A 164 -13.59 -6.78 -18.33
C MET A 164 -14.31 -6.70 -16.97
N LYS A 165 -13.54 -6.44 -15.90
CA LYS A 165 -14.09 -6.27 -14.53
C LYS A 165 -14.40 -4.80 -14.27
N VAL A 166 -15.65 -4.51 -13.93
CA VAL A 166 -16.16 -3.15 -13.71
C VAL A 166 -16.75 -3.03 -12.31
N HIS A 167 -16.42 -1.93 -11.61
CA HIS A 167 -16.99 -1.64 -10.30
C HIS A 167 -18.38 -1.01 -10.46
N LYS A 168 -19.32 -1.38 -9.59
CA LYS A 168 -20.71 -0.87 -9.58
C LYS A 168 -20.84 0.66 -9.68
N MET A 169 -19.87 1.40 -9.11
CA MET A 169 -19.85 2.87 -9.16
C MET A 169 -19.45 3.45 -10.54
N ASN A 170 -19.12 2.61 -11.50
CA ASN A 170 -18.73 3.04 -12.84
C ASN A 170 -19.85 2.83 -13.89
N PHE A 171 -21.06 2.53 -13.41
CA PHE A 171 -22.29 2.48 -14.23
C PHE A 171 -23.11 3.75 -14.05
#